data_76d064c08dc3bbb103214650409d7a64
#
_entry.id   76d064c08dc3bbb103214650409d7a64
#
_cell.length_a   1.000
_cell.length_b   1.000
_cell.length_c   1.000
_cell.angle_alpha   90.00
_cell.angle_beta   90.00
_cell.angle_gamma   90.00
#
_symmetry.space_group_name_H-M   'P 1'
#
loop_
_entity.id
_entity.type
_entity.pdbx_description
1 polymer ?
#
loop_
_entity_poly.entity_id
_entity_poly.type
_entity_poly.pdbx_seq_one_letter_code
_entity_poly.pdbx_strand_id
1 'polypeptide(L)'
;NIIKKRNAKVYIPFLALTLLSNYYMGYMTCIFSVLYFLMYYLGKYDLTTLDANTPFTVDENGKKQIKGREKLKHSIFLKSGFAFAFSSVAAACLAAFALIPTFIILKSCSATSGTMPQNFKSYYDIFDFLANHLASVVPTIRSSGDDVLPNVYCGIATVMLVPLYLFTRSISLKEKIANVGMLGVLYMSFNINVLNYIWHGFH
;
A
#
# COMPACT_ATOMS: atom_id res chain seq x y z
N ASN A 1 13.26 3.57 -4.59
CA ASN A 1 14.39 4.48 -4.36
C ASN A 1 14.02 5.97 -4.35
N ILE A 2 12.73 6.28 -4.48
CA ILE A 2 12.19 7.65 -4.47
C ILE A 2 12.47 8.33 -3.13
N ILE A 3 12.32 7.60 -2.02
CA ILE A 3 12.51 8.15 -0.66
C ILE A 3 13.97 8.50 -0.42
N LYS A 4 14.91 7.60 -0.73
CA LYS A 4 16.35 7.82 -0.46
C LYS A 4 17.04 8.69 -1.51
N LYS A 5 16.84 8.41 -2.79
CA LYS A 5 17.57 9.04 -3.91
C LYS A 5 16.69 9.95 -4.78
N ARG A 6 15.40 10.08 -4.49
CA ARG A 6 14.41 10.81 -5.31
C ARG A 6 14.47 10.43 -6.81
N ASN A 7 14.86 9.18 -7.07
CA ASN A 7 15.01 8.67 -8.42
C ASN A 7 13.76 7.87 -8.81
N ALA A 8 12.96 8.43 -9.69
CA ALA A 8 11.71 7.87 -10.19
C ALA A 8 11.83 7.18 -11.55
N LYS A 9 13.04 7.05 -12.10
CA LYS A 9 13.28 6.54 -13.47
C LYS A 9 12.64 5.17 -13.73
N VAL A 10 12.61 4.31 -12.72
CA VAL A 10 11.99 2.98 -12.80
C VAL A 10 10.51 3.03 -12.42
N TYR A 11 10.15 3.82 -11.41
CA TYR A 11 8.79 3.89 -10.89
C TYR A 11 7.80 4.41 -11.93
N ILE A 12 8.13 5.50 -12.63
CA ILE A 12 7.24 6.13 -13.63
C ILE A 12 6.84 5.16 -14.74
N PRO A 13 7.79 4.52 -15.49
CA PRO A 13 7.40 3.63 -16.58
C PRO A 13 6.65 2.39 -16.10
N PHE A 14 7.05 1.78 -14.96
CA PHE A 14 6.35 0.60 -14.47
C PHE A 14 4.93 0.92 -13.99
N LEU A 15 4.72 2.04 -13.31
CA LEU A 15 3.37 2.47 -12.94
C LEU A 15 2.53 2.80 -14.17
N ALA A 16 3.09 3.49 -15.16
CA ALA A 16 2.41 3.78 -16.42
C ALA A 16 2.00 2.48 -17.15
N LEU A 17 2.89 1.50 -17.25
CA LEU A 17 2.58 0.20 -17.84
C LEU A 17 1.49 -0.54 -17.07
N THR A 18 1.49 -0.49 -15.73
CA THR A 18 0.43 -1.09 -14.91
C THR A 18 -0.93 -0.43 -15.19
N LEU A 19 -0.96 0.88 -15.27
CA LEU A 19 -2.17 1.65 -15.59
C LEU A 19 -2.69 1.36 -17.01
N LEU A 20 -1.78 1.16 -17.98
CA LEU A 20 -2.12 0.80 -19.36
C LEU A 20 -2.63 -0.63 -19.49
N SER A 21 -2.06 -1.56 -18.71
CA SER A 21 -2.41 -2.98 -18.77
C SER A 21 -3.82 -3.26 -18.28
N ASN A 22 -4.23 -2.61 -17.21
CA ASN A 22 -5.58 -2.76 -16.65
C ASN A 22 -5.90 -1.56 -15.76
N TYR A 23 -6.93 -0.81 -16.14
CA TYR A 23 -7.40 0.37 -15.40
C TYR A 23 -7.70 0.06 -13.93
N TYR A 24 -8.43 -1.02 -13.68
CA TYR A 24 -8.88 -1.43 -12.36
C TYR A 24 -7.71 -1.85 -11.46
N MET A 25 -6.85 -2.73 -11.95
CA MET A 25 -5.65 -3.16 -11.23
C MET A 25 -4.67 -1.99 -11.04
N GLY A 26 -4.60 -1.09 -12.02
CA GLY A 26 -3.80 0.13 -11.93
C GLY A 26 -4.27 1.05 -10.81
N TYR A 27 -5.58 1.23 -10.64
CA TYR A 27 -6.16 2.01 -9.55
C TYR A 27 -5.82 1.40 -8.17
N MET A 28 -6.02 0.09 -7.99
CA MET A 28 -5.63 -0.61 -6.77
C MET A 28 -4.13 -0.48 -6.48
N THR A 29 -3.29 -0.59 -7.50
CA THR A 29 -1.83 -0.42 -7.38
C THR A 29 -1.46 1.00 -6.96
N CYS A 30 -2.19 2.02 -7.40
CA CYS A 30 -1.99 3.40 -6.94
C CYS A 30 -2.27 3.53 -5.44
N ILE A 31 -3.40 3.02 -4.94
CA ILE A 31 -3.74 3.03 -3.51
C ILE A 31 -2.66 2.26 -2.72
N PHE A 32 -2.33 1.05 -3.16
CA PHE A 32 -1.28 0.23 -2.54
C PHE A 32 0.06 0.97 -2.48
N SER A 33 0.45 1.67 -3.55
CA SER A 33 1.71 2.43 -3.60
C SER A 33 1.75 3.57 -2.59
N VAL A 34 0.61 4.25 -2.35
CA VAL A 34 0.49 5.27 -1.29
C VAL A 34 0.65 4.64 0.09
N LEU A 35 -0.07 3.55 0.36
CA LEU A 35 0.04 2.82 1.63
C LEU A 35 1.47 2.31 1.87
N TYR A 36 2.09 1.74 0.84
CA TYR A 36 3.47 1.26 0.91
C TYR A 36 4.47 2.40 1.17
N PHE A 37 4.27 3.57 0.53
CA PHE A 37 5.09 4.76 0.79
C PHE A 37 4.99 5.18 2.27
N LEU A 38 3.77 5.26 2.81
CA LEU A 38 3.53 5.62 4.20
C LEU A 38 4.15 4.58 5.16
N MET A 39 3.90 3.30 4.91
CA MET A 39 4.45 2.20 5.71
C MET A 39 5.98 2.23 5.72
N TYR A 40 6.60 2.35 4.56
CA TYR A 40 8.06 2.41 4.46
C TYR A 40 8.63 3.61 5.20
N TYR A 41 7.96 4.77 5.09
CA TYR A 41 8.41 5.98 5.76
C TYR A 41 8.27 5.90 7.28
N LEU A 42 7.13 5.38 7.77
CA LEU A 42 6.86 5.25 9.20
C LEU A 42 7.67 4.13 9.86
N GLY A 43 7.82 3.00 9.18
CA GLY A 43 8.42 1.81 9.75
C GLY A 43 9.94 1.70 9.56
N LYS A 44 10.42 1.98 8.37
CA LYS A 44 11.80 1.69 7.97
C LYS A 44 12.70 2.90 7.82
N TYR A 45 12.11 4.09 7.59
CA TYR A 45 12.91 5.28 7.38
C TYR A 45 13.51 5.78 8.68
N ASP A 46 14.81 5.55 8.88
CA ASP A 46 15.56 6.10 10.01
C ASP A 46 16.47 7.25 9.53
N LEU A 47 16.46 8.34 10.30
CA LEU A 47 17.29 9.52 10.03
C LEU A 47 18.79 9.24 10.21
N THR A 48 19.15 8.15 10.87
CA THR A 48 20.57 7.72 11.01
C THR A 48 21.18 7.30 9.68
N THR A 49 20.39 7.06 8.64
CA THR A 49 20.85 6.73 7.28
C THR A 49 21.03 7.97 6.38
N LEU A 50 20.84 9.17 6.94
CA LEU A 50 21.14 10.42 6.24
C LEU A 50 22.64 10.65 6.12
N ASP A 51 23.04 11.22 4.97
CA ASP A 51 24.42 11.44 4.58
C ASP A 51 25.32 12.04 5.67
N ALA A 52 26.62 11.77 5.57
CA ALA A 52 27.68 12.24 6.46
C ALA A 52 27.75 13.77 6.69
N ASN A 53 27.01 14.54 5.90
CA ASN A 53 26.94 16.01 5.97
C ASN A 53 25.80 16.54 6.84
N THR A 54 25.04 15.69 7.53
CA THR A 54 23.96 16.16 8.41
C THR A 54 24.55 16.72 9.71
N PRO A 55 24.30 18.00 10.09
CA PRO A 55 24.84 18.57 11.31
C PRO A 55 24.30 17.83 12.54
N PHE A 56 25.19 17.26 13.32
CA PHE A 56 24.86 16.60 14.58
C PHE A 56 25.52 17.31 15.75
N THR A 57 24.88 17.26 16.91
CA THR A 57 25.49 17.64 18.21
C THR A 57 25.72 16.37 18.99
N VAL A 58 26.83 16.32 19.70
CA VAL A 58 27.13 15.23 20.62
C VAL A 58 26.65 15.67 22.00
N ASP A 59 25.81 14.89 22.67
CA ASP A 59 25.40 15.18 24.04
C ASP A 59 26.49 14.74 25.05
N GLU A 60 26.31 15.11 26.33
CA GLU A 60 27.26 14.80 27.41
C GLU A 60 27.56 13.30 27.57
N ASN A 61 26.70 12.43 27.03
CA ASN A 61 26.82 10.98 27.05
C ASN A 61 27.45 10.40 25.78
N GLY A 62 28.01 11.24 24.90
CA GLY A 62 28.64 10.80 23.65
C GLY A 62 27.70 10.35 22.56
N LYS A 63 26.37 10.53 22.73
CA LYS A 63 25.37 10.16 21.70
C LYS A 63 25.22 11.28 20.69
N LYS A 64 25.36 10.91 19.40
CA LYS A 64 25.11 11.83 18.28
C LYS A 64 23.62 12.17 18.21
N GLN A 65 23.28 13.43 18.45
CA GLN A 65 21.92 13.96 18.26
C GLN A 65 21.88 14.87 17.04
N ILE A 66 20.87 14.70 16.19
CA ILE A 66 20.68 15.56 15.03
C ILE A 66 19.89 16.79 15.48
N LYS A 67 20.52 17.95 15.41
CA LYS A 67 19.88 19.22 15.77
C LYS A 67 18.67 19.46 14.85
N GLY A 68 17.48 19.63 15.43
CA GLY A 68 16.24 19.84 14.66
C GLY A 68 15.68 18.57 14.00
N ARG A 69 15.91 17.40 14.57
CA ARG A 69 15.49 16.09 14.06
C ARG A 69 14.03 16.07 13.55
N GLU A 70 13.11 16.68 14.28
CA GLU A 70 11.69 16.75 13.91
C GLU A 70 11.45 17.59 12.65
N LYS A 71 12.06 18.79 12.58
CA LYS A 71 11.95 19.67 11.40
C LYS A 71 12.58 19.03 10.17
N LEU A 72 13.72 18.36 10.34
CA LEU A 72 14.40 17.66 9.25
C LEU A 72 13.58 16.48 8.75
N LYS A 73 13.01 15.69 9.65
CA LYS A 73 12.14 14.57 9.33
C LYS A 73 10.91 15.03 8.51
N HIS A 74 10.26 16.10 8.97
CA HIS A 74 9.11 16.69 8.28
C HIS A 74 9.49 17.23 6.89
N SER A 75 10.61 17.93 6.77
CA SER A 75 11.10 18.45 5.49
C SER A 75 11.42 17.33 4.49
N ILE A 76 12.03 16.24 4.95
CA ILE A 76 12.34 15.08 4.09
C ILE A 76 11.06 14.37 3.67
N PHE A 77 10.10 14.22 4.58
CA PHE A 77 8.79 13.64 4.26
C PHE A 77 8.09 14.42 3.16
N LEU A 78 7.99 15.73 3.30
CA LEU A 78 7.35 16.58 2.30
C LEU A 78 8.07 16.50 0.95
N LYS A 79 9.40 16.58 0.94
CA LYS A 79 10.19 16.50 -0.30
C LYS A 79 10.07 15.14 -1.00
N SER A 80 10.09 14.06 -0.22
CA SER A 80 9.92 12.69 -0.76
C SER A 80 8.49 12.42 -1.18
N GLY A 81 7.51 12.91 -0.42
CA GLY A 81 6.08 12.85 -0.74
C GLY A 81 5.75 13.62 -2.01
N PHE A 82 6.31 14.84 -2.16
CA PHE A 82 6.13 15.61 -3.38
C PHE A 82 6.76 14.92 -4.59
N ALA A 83 7.97 14.37 -4.45
CA ALA A 83 8.62 13.62 -5.53
C ALA A 83 7.82 12.36 -5.90
N PHE A 84 7.25 11.66 -4.92
CA PHE A 84 6.37 10.51 -5.14
C PHE A 84 5.09 10.92 -5.86
N ALA A 85 4.39 11.96 -5.38
CA ALA A 85 3.16 12.45 -5.99
C ALA A 85 3.39 12.93 -7.43
N PHE A 86 4.43 13.74 -7.66
CA PHE A 86 4.79 14.20 -8.99
C PHE A 86 5.09 13.04 -9.94
N SER A 87 5.84 12.04 -9.47
CA SER A 87 6.16 10.86 -10.28
C SER A 87 4.93 10.01 -10.61
N SER A 88 3.98 9.92 -9.68
CA SER A 88 2.71 9.21 -9.89
C SER A 88 1.83 9.93 -10.91
N VAL A 89 1.75 11.27 -10.82
CA VAL A 89 1.04 12.09 -11.81
C VAL A 89 1.71 11.97 -13.19
N ALA A 90 3.04 12.00 -13.26
CA ALA A 90 3.75 11.82 -14.53
C ALA A 90 3.46 10.45 -15.17
N ALA A 91 3.38 9.39 -14.36
CA ALA A 91 3.00 8.06 -14.84
C ALA A 91 1.54 8.03 -15.36
N ALA A 92 0.62 8.68 -14.64
CA ALA A 92 -0.78 8.80 -15.06
C ALA A 92 -0.91 9.63 -16.36
N CYS A 93 -0.12 10.71 -16.52
CA CYS A 93 -0.09 11.48 -17.76
C CYS A 93 0.41 10.66 -18.94
N LEU A 94 1.42 9.81 -18.75
CA LEU A 94 1.89 8.89 -19.80
C LEU A 94 0.81 7.89 -20.22
N ALA A 95 -0.04 7.46 -19.29
CA ALA A 95 -1.14 6.53 -19.54
C ALA A 95 -2.46 7.24 -19.93
N ALA A 96 -2.51 8.58 -19.93
CA ALA A 96 -3.74 9.36 -20.06
C ALA A 96 -4.51 9.07 -21.35
N PHE A 97 -3.82 8.77 -22.45
CA PHE A 97 -4.45 8.44 -23.72
C PHE A 97 -5.35 7.20 -23.67
N ALA A 98 -5.08 6.27 -22.76
CA ALA A 98 -5.92 5.11 -22.50
C ALA A 98 -6.86 5.34 -21.30
N LEU A 99 -6.39 6.00 -20.25
CA LEU A 99 -7.18 6.23 -19.03
C LEU A 99 -8.40 7.12 -19.27
N ILE A 100 -8.24 8.20 -20.06
CA ILE A 100 -9.34 9.17 -20.29
C ILE A 100 -10.50 8.52 -21.05
N PRO A 101 -10.31 7.85 -22.20
CA PRO A 101 -11.39 7.14 -22.88
C PRO A 101 -12.04 6.07 -22.02
N THR A 102 -11.22 5.29 -21.29
CA THR A 102 -11.73 4.25 -20.39
C THR A 102 -12.63 4.85 -19.31
N PHE A 103 -12.22 5.95 -18.69
CA PHE A 103 -13.02 6.62 -17.67
C PHE A 103 -14.34 7.17 -18.22
N ILE A 104 -14.33 7.73 -19.44
CA ILE A 104 -15.57 8.22 -20.12
C ILE A 104 -16.52 7.06 -20.39
N ILE A 105 -16.02 5.94 -20.89
CA ILE A 105 -16.83 4.75 -21.18
C ILE A 105 -17.39 4.16 -19.88
N LEU A 106 -16.59 4.05 -18.84
CA LEU A 106 -17.02 3.51 -17.54
C LEU A 106 -18.18 4.32 -16.94
N LYS A 107 -18.17 5.63 -17.09
CA LYS A 107 -19.30 6.48 -16.63
C LYS A 107 -20.64 6.18 -17.30
N SER A 108 -20.61 5.64 -18.49
CA SER A 108 -21.82 5.22 -19.25
C SER A 108 -22.20 3.76 -19.02
N CYS A 109 -21.39 2.99 -18.30
CA CYS A 109 -21.67 1.58 -18.01
C CYS A 109 -22.51 1.44 -16.74
N SER A 110 -23.54 0.59 -16.79
CA SER A 110 -24.36 0.23 -15.62
C SER A 110 -23.57 -0.49 -14.51
N ALA A 111 -22.44 -1.12 -14.86
CA ALA A 111 -21.56 -1.78 -13.91
C ALA A 111 -20.90 -0.81 -12.88
N THR A 112 -20.88 0.49 -13.16
CA THR A 112 -20.31 1.52 -12.30
C THR A 112 -21.36 2.36 -11.56
N SER A 113 -22.63 1.95 -11.59
CA SER A 113 -23.75 2.64 -10.93
C SER A 113 -23.89 2.32 -9.42
N GLY A 114 -22.91 1.68 -8.81
CA GLY A 114 -22.91 1.32 -7.41
C GLY A 114 -23.03 2.56 -6.50
N THR A 115 -23.93 2.49 -5.53
CA THR A 115 -24.07 3.53 -4.50
C THR A 115 -23.21 3.18 -3.29
N MET A 116 -22.67 4.20 -2.62
CA MET A 116 -21.86 3.99 -1.41
C MET A 116 -22.68 3.22 -0.37
N PRO A 117 -22.15 2.14 0.23
CA PRO A 117 -22.83 1.41 1.29
C PRO A 117 -23.16 2.31 2.47
N GLN A 118 -24.42 2.34 2.91
CA GLN A 118 -24.85 3.18 4.03
C GLN A 118 -24.55 2.53 5.40
N ASN A 119 -24.49 1.20 5.44
CA ASN A 119 -24.24 0.43 6.66
C ASN A 119 -22.89 -0.27 6.58
N PHE A 120 -22.17 -0.34 7.71
CA PHE A 120 -20.97 -1.14 7.82
C PHE A 120 -21.32 -2.63 7.92
N LYS A 121 -20.88 -3.42 6.95
CA LYS A 121 -21.02 -4.87 6.93
C LYS A 121 -19.64 -5.52 6.75
N SER A 122 -19.36 -6.53 7.55
CA SER A 122 -18.23 -7.44 7.34
C SER A 122 -18.69 -8.59 6.46
N TYR A 123 -17.90 -8.98 5.48
CA TYR A 123 -18.26 -10.07 4.55
C TYR A 123 -17.97 -11.46 5.14
N TYR A 124 -16.91 -11.60 5.95
CA TYR A 124 -16.47 -12.88 6.52
C TYR A 124 -15.69 -12.67 7.81
N ASP A 125 -15.54 -13.74 8.60
CA ASP A 125 -14.75 -13.75 9.83
C ASP A 125 -13.24 -13.85 9.52
N ILE A 126 -12.41 -13.43 10.48
CA ILE A 126 -10.95 -13.57 10.41
C ILE A 126 -10.50 -15.02 10.29
N PHE A 127 -11.22 -15.94 10.92
CA PHE A 127 -10.91 -17.37 10.86
C PHE A 127 -11.18 -17.96 9.48
N ASP A 128 -12.23 -17.54 8.80
CA ASP A 128 -12.52 -17.91 7.41
C ASP A 128 -11.45 -17.39 6.46
N PHE A 129 -11.00 -16.15 6.68
CA PHE A 129 -9.88 -15.58 5.91
C PHE A 129 -8.60 -16.39 6.11
N LEU A 130 -8.25 -16.78 7.36
CA LEU A 130 -7.09 -17.60 7.65
C LEU A 130 -7.23 -19.00 7.08
N ALA A 131 -8.42 -19.60 7.15
CA ALA A 131 -8.70 -20.93 6.58
C ALA A 131 -8.45 -20.96 5.06
N ASN A 132 -8.74 -19.87 4.36
CA ASN A 132 -8.49 -19.76 2.92
C ASN A 132 -7.00 -19.75 2.52
N HIS A 133 -6.10 -19.62 3.49
CA HIS A 133 -4.67 -19.76 3.26
C HIS A 133 -4.14 -21.18 3.45
N LEU A 134 -5.01 -22.11 3.88
CA LEU A 134 -4.63 -23.51 4.05
C LEU A 134 -4.56 -24.25 2.70
N ALA A 135 -3.83 -25.37 2.68
CA ALA A 135 -3.73 -26.21 1.48
C ALA A 135 -5.09 -26.85 1.17
N SER A 136 -5.32 -27.09 -0.11
CA SER A 136 -6.53 -27.78 -0.62
C SER A 136 -7.85 -27.02 -0.44
N VAL A 137 -7.81 -25.71 -0.20
CA VAL A 137 -9.00 -24.88 -0.23
C VAL A 137 -9.52 -24.79 -1.66
N VAL A 138 -10.81 -25.08 -1.85
CA VAL A 138 -11.47 -25.02 -3.16
C VAL A 138 -11.59 -23.55 -3.59
N PRO A 139 -11.11 -23.18 -4.81
CA PRO A 139 -11.24 -21.82 -5.29
C PRO A 139 -12.70 -21.40 -5.39
N THR A 140 -13.01 -20.18 -4.99
CA THR A 140 -14.33 -19.61 -5.15
C THR A 140 -14.53 -19.21 -6.62
N ILE A 141 -15.51 -19.85 -7.28
CA ILE A 141 -15.82 -19.60 -8.70
C ILE A 141 -16.88 -18.48 -8.85
N ARG A 142 -17.71 -18.26 -7.83
CA ARG A 142 -18.74 -17.21 -7.85
C ARG A 142 -18.13 -15.85 -7.53
N SER A 143 -18.45 -14.84 -8.32
CA SER A 143 -17.97 -13.48 -8.18
C SER A 143 -18.78 -12.62 -7.19
N SER A 144 -19.96 -13.08 -6.76
CA SER A 144 -20.85 -12.31 -5.89
C SER A 144 -21.79 -13.24 -5.09
N GLY A 145 -22.02 -12.89 -3.83
CA GLY A 145 -22.89 -13.59 -2.89
C GLY A 145 -22.45 -13.32 -1.43
N ASP A 146 -23.38 -13.47 -0.50
CA ASP A 146 -23.12 -13.19 0.91
C ASP A 146 -22.14 -14.19 1.58
N ASP A 147 -21.95 -15.38 0.98
CA ASP A 147 -21.10 -16.47 1.51
C ASP A 147 -19.86 -16.73 0.63
N VAL A 148 -19.41 -15.73 -0.10
CA VAL A 148 -18.27 -15.87 -1.02
C VAL A 148 -16.99 -15.42 -0.35
N LEU A 149 -16.08 -16.37 -0.09
CA LEU A 149 -14.76 -16.07 0.45
C LEU A 149 -13.79 -15.64 -0.65
N PRO A 150 -12.89 -14.68 -0.37
CA PRO A 150 -11.94 -14.21 -1.37
C PRO A 150 -10.87 -15.27 -1.65
N ASN A 151 -10.43 -15.34 -2.92
CA ASN A 151 -9.30 -16.19 -3.32
C ASN A 151 -7.98 -15.50 -2.93
N VAL A 152 -7.56 -15.66 -1.68
CA VAL A 152 -6.36 -14.99 -1.12
C VAL A 152 -5.20 -15.95 -0.85
N TYR A 153 -5.25 -17.16 -1.38
CA TYR A 153 -4.21 -18.15 -1.15
C TYR A 153 -2.85 -17.67 -1.69
N CYS A 154 -1.86 -17.59 -0.80
CA CYS A 154 -0.49 -17.19 -1.13
C CYS A 154 0.56 -18.28 -0.86
N GLY A 155 0.11 -19.48 -0.50
CA GLY A 155 0.97 -20.59 -0.13
C GLY A 155 1.26 -20.66 1.38
N ILE A 156 1.19 -21.86 1.94
CA ILE A 156 1.43 -22.11 3.37
C ILE A 156 2.79 -21.62 3.83
N ALA A 157 3.84 -21.81 3.01
CA ALA A 157 5.18 -21.34 3.33
C ALA A 157 5.22 -19.83 3.59
N THR A 158 4.50 -19.03 2.78
CA THR A 158 4.39 -17.58 2.95
C THR A 158 3.71 -17.23 4.27
N VAL A 159 2.63 -17.93 4.62
CA VAL A 159 1.91 -17.72 5.89
C VAL A 159 2.81 -18.04 7.08
N MET A 160 3.59 -19.12 7.01
CA MET A 160 4.55 -19.49 8.07
C MET A 160 5.70 -18.49 8.24
N LEU A 161 6.06 -17.74 7.20
CA LEU A 161 7.08 -16.70 7.29
C LEU A 161 6.60 -15.47 8.09
N VAL A 162 5.30 -15.23 8.21
CA VAL A 162 4.75 -14.08 8.96
C VAL A 162 5.13 -14.14 10.45
N PRO A 163 4.84 -15.22 11.21
CA PRO A 163 5.27 -15.32 12.60
C PRO A 163 6.81 -15.28 12.72
N LEU A 164 7.54 -15.94 11.82
CA LEU A 164 9.00 -15.90 11.82
C LEU A 164 9.51 -14.45 11.68
N TYR A 165 8.93 -13.67 10.79
CA TYR A 165 9.21 -12.23 10.65
C TYR A 165 8.95 -11.47 11.95
N LEU A 166 7.82 -11.73 12.61
CA LEU A 166 7.44 -11.06 13.86
C LEU A 166 8.38 -11.40 15.02
N PHE A 167 8.90 -12.62 15.11
CA PHE A 167 9.83 -13.06 16.14
C PHE A 167 11.29 -12.69 15.85
N THR A 168 11.63 -12.30 14.63
CA THR A 168 13.01 -11.92 14.27
C THR A 168 13.46 -10.68 15.02
N ARG A 169 14.53 -10.78 15.82
CA ARG A 169 15.03 -9.69 16.67
C ARG A 169 15.78 -8.59 15.92
N SER A 170 16.30 -8.88 14.74
CA SER A 170 17.04 -7.90 13.93
C SER A 170 16.16 -6.81 13.28
N ILE A 171 14.84 -6.99 13.31
CA ILE A 171 13.88 -6.05 12.72
C ILE A 171 13.30 -5.16 13.82
N SER A 172 13.27 -3.86 13.57
CA SER A 172 12.77 -2.89 14.54
C SER A 172 11.26 -3.07 14.81
N LEU A 173 10.84 -2.80 16.06
CA LEU A 173 9.42 -2.88 16.43
C LEU A 173 8.55 -1.92 15.58
N LYS A 174 9.08 -0.75 15.24
CA LYS A 174 8.37 0.22 14.38
C LYS A 174 8.10 -0.35 12.99
N GLU A 175 9.07 -1.03 12.40
CA GLU A 175 8.93 -1.67 11.09
C GLU A 175 7.90 -2.81 11.14
N LYS A 176 7.91 -3.61 12.21
CA LYS A 176 6.92 -4.68 12.42
C LYS A 176 5.51 -4.12 12.54
N ILE A 177 5.32 -3.10 13.38
CA ILE A 177 4.00 -2.45 13.57
C ILE A 177 3.51 -1.86 12.25
N ALA A 178 4.37 -1.20 11.48
CA ALA A 178 3.99 -0.61 10.20
C ALA A 178 3.56 -1.69 9.17
N ASN A 179 4.28 -2.81 9.10
CA ASN A 179 3.92 -3.92 8.21
C ASN A 179 2.63 -4.63 8.64
N VAL A 180 2.46 -4.89 9.95
CA VAL A 180 1.21 -5.47 10.48
C VAL A 180 0.04 -4.52 10.25
N GLY A 181 0.24 -3.22 10.47
CA GLY A 181 -0.77 -2.20 10.18
C GLY A 181 -1.17 -2.19 8.69
N MET A 182 -0.20 -2.31 7.79
CA MET A 182 -0.48 -2.40 6.36
C MET A 182 -1.27 -3.66 6.01
N LEU A 183 -0.90 -4.82 6.56
CA LEU A 183 -1.68 -6.06 6.38
C LEU A 183 -3.10 -5.92 6.94
N GLY A 184 -3.26 -5.26 8.09
CA GLY A 184 -4.57 -4.97 8.67
C GLY A 184 -5.44 -4.09 7.76
N VAL A 185 -4.86 -3.04 7.16
CA VAL A 185 -5.58 -2.18 6.19
C VAL A 185 -5.98 -2.98 4.94
N LEU A 186 -5.10 -3.83 4.42
CA LEU A 186 -5.41 -4.70 3.29
C LEU A 186 -6.53 -5.70 3.64
N TYR A 187 -6.45 -6.34 4.81
CA TYR A 187 -7.52 -7.23 5.28
C TYR A 187 -8.86 -6.48 5.38
N MET A 188 -8.88 -5.28 5.99
CA MET A 188 -10.08 -4.48 6.08
C MET A 188 -10.62 -4.06 4.71
N SER A 189 -9.75 -3.79 3.72
CA SER A 189 -10.18 -3.44 2.37
C SER A 189 -10.86 -4.61 1.63
N PHE A 190 -10.57 -5.85 1.98
CA PHE A 190 -11.28 -7.02 1.47
C PHE A 190 -12.56 -7.32 2.25
N ASN A 191 -12.57 -7.08 3.55
CA ASN A 191 -13.62 -7.54 4.44
C ASN A 191 -14.71 -6.50 4.72
N ILE A 192 -14.38 -5.21 4.80
CA ILE A 192 -15.34 -4.16 5.12
C ILE A 192 -15.91 -3.56 3.84
N ASN A 193 -17.24 -3.63 3.66
CA ASN A 193 -17.94 -3.19 2.46
C ASN A 193 -17.60 -1.74 2.02
N VAL A 194 -17.51 -0.79 2.95
CA VAL A 194 -17.17 0.62 2.64
C VAL A 194 -15.74 0.74 2.13
N LEU A 195 -14.77 0.07 2.78
CA LEU A 195 -13.38 0.06 2.35
C LEU A 195 -13.20 -0.71 1.05
N ASN A 196 -13.93 -1.80 0.89
CA ASN A 196 -13.97 -2.58 -0.34
C ASN A 196 -14.47 -1.72 -1.52
N TYR A 197 -15.56 -0.98 -1.33
CA TYR A 197 -16.11 -0.04 -2.32
C TYR A 197 -15.06 1.01 -2.75
N ILE A 198 -14.34 1.61 -1.79
CA ILE A 198 -13.27 2.57 -2.10
C ILE A 198 -12.12 1.88 -2.83
N TRP A 199 -11.72 0.68 -2.37
CA TRP A 199 -10.62 -0.09 -2.95
C TRP A 199 -10.89 -0.53 -4.40
N HIS A 200 -12.15 -0.77 -4.71
CA HIS A 200 -12.61 -1.18 -6.05
C HIS A 200 -12.97 0.00 -6.97
N GLY A 201 -12.64 1.23 -6.62
CA GLY A 201 -12.85 2.39 -7.48
C GLY A 201 -14.27 2.94 -7.44
N PHE A 202 -14.92 2.83 -6.28
CA PHE A 202 -16.29 3.33 -6.04
C PHE A 202 -17.39 2.54 -6.79
N HIS A 203 -17.23 1.20 -6.85
CA HIS A 203 -18.19 0.27 -7.47
C HIS A 203 -18.66 -0.78 -6.49
#